data_362d36315ecd62f72be15aa659518840
#
_entry.id   362d36315ecd62f72be15aa659518840
#
_cell.length_a   1.000
_cell.length_b   1.000
_cell.length_c   1.000
_cell.angle_alpha   90.00
_cell.angle_beta   90.00
_cell.angle_gamma   90.00
#
_symmetry.space_group_name_H-M   'P 1'
#
loop_
_entity.id
_entity.type
_entity.pdbx_description
1 polymer ?
#
loop_
_entity_poly.entity_id
_entity_poly.type
_entity_poly.pdbx_seq_one_letter_code
_entity_poly.pdbx_strand_id
1 'polypeptide(L)'
;MSRQVTELLNSIVDLILIKPQRVAAHYARLLARFPQDTLRPEKRFSSILKQRIEKPPVPYRDEEKEVNAAYLLLDNAITQQFPLQQKLLRPASNPEHYETLKKELTELPNRTWLQNVVKRLKNMVRFQ
;
A
#
# COMPACT_ATOMS: atom_id res chain seq x y z
N MET A 1 42.36 16.39 -25.83
CA MET A 1 41.97 15.40 -24.80
C MET A 1 40.94 15.92 -23.77
N SER A 2 40.83 17.21 -23.48
CA SER A 2 39.92 17.73 -22.44
C SER A 2 38.43 17.79 -22.79
N ARG A 3 38.05 18.04 -24.05
CA ARG A 3 36.62 18.13 -24.47
C ARG A 3 35.85 16.82 -24.34
N GLN A 4 36.42 15.70 -24.76
CA GLN A 4 35.77 14.40 -24.68
C GLN A 4 35.52 13.94 -23.23
N VAL A 5 36.45 14.22 -22.34
CA VAL A 5 36.31 13.91 -20.91
C VAL A 5 35.19 14.74 -20.27
N THR A 6 35.04 16.01 -20.67
CA THR A 6 33.99 16.90 -20.16
C THR A 6 32.62 16.48 -20.67
N GLU A 7 32.49 16.04 -21.92
CA GLU A 7 31.23 15.52 -22.47
C GLU A 7 30.83 14.21 -21.83
N LEU A 8 31.77 13.29 -21.58
CA LEU A 8 31.51 12.06 -20.84
C LEU A 8 31.08 12.31 -19.39
N LEU A 9 31.73 13.24 -18.71
CA LEU A 9 31.36 13.63 -17.34
C LEU A 9 29.98 14.25 -17.29
N ASN A 10 29.62 15.13 -18.21
CA ASN A 10 28.27 15.70 -18.29
C ASN A 10 27.21 14.64 -18.60
N SER A 11 27.48 13.69 -19.50
CA SER A 11 26.59 12.58 -19.81
C SER A 11 26.38 11.67 -18.59
N ILE A 12 27.43 11.40 -17.82
CA ILE A 12 27.34 10.60 -16.57
C ILE A 12 26.55 11.38 -15.50
N VAL A 13 26.80 12.68 -15.35
CA VAL A 13 26.07 13.53 -14.41
C VAL A 13 24.58 13.60 -14.77
N ASP A 14 24.25 13.76 -16.04
CA ASP A 14 22.86 13.73 -16.51
C ASP A 14 22.18 12.37 -16.25
N LEU A 15 22.88 11.27 -16.48
CA LEU A 15 22.39 9.92 -16.18
C LEU A 15 22.15 9.71 -14.67
N ILE A 16 23.02 10.25 -13.82
CA ILE A 16 22.89 10.17 -12.35
C ILE A 16 21.73 11.05 -11.86
N LEU A 17 21.53 12.22 -12.46
CA LEU A 17 20.43 13.15 -12.09
C LEU A 17 19.06 12.71 -12.62
N ILE A 18 19.01 12.03 -13.78
CA ILE A 18 17.75 11.57 -14.38
C ILE A 18 17.13 10.41 -13.61
N LYS A 19 17.95 9.50 -13.04
CA LYS A 19 17.43 8.34 -12.28
C LYS A 19 16.57 8.74 -11.08
N PRO A 20 17.02 9.60 -10.15
CA PRO A 20 16.20 9.96 -8.99
C PRO A 20 14.90 10.70 -9.38
N GLN A 21 14.93 11.53 -10.43
CA GLN A 21 13.72 12.22 -10.91
C GLN A 21 12.68 11.24 -11.49
N ARG A 22 13.11 10.21 -12.20
CA ARG A 22 12.21 9.15 -12.71
C ARG A 22 11.58 8.37 -11.58
N VAL A 23 12.37 7.97 -10.59
CA VAL A 23 11.90 7.25 -9.41
C VAL A 23 10.90 8.10 -8.62
N ALA A 24 11.17 9.37 -8.38
CA ALA A 24 10.25 10.29 -7.72
C ALA A 24 8.91 10.43 -8.48
N ALA A 25 8.96 10.48 -9.82
CA ALA A 25 7.76 10.52 -10.65
C ALA A 25 6.92 9.22 -10.53
N HIS A 26 7.57 8.07 -10.39
CA HIS A 26 6.88 6.80 -10.13
C HIS A 26 6.23 6.77 -8.75
N TYR A 27 6.92 7.23 -7.70
CA TYR A 27 6.35 7.35 -6.37
C TYR A 27 5.14 8.30 -6.34
N ALA A 28 5.20 9.42 -7.06
CA ALA A 28 4.07 10.34 -7.18
C ALA A 28 2.84 9.69 -7.85
N ARG A 29 3.05 8.91 -8.92
CA ARG A 29 1.97 8.15 -9.58
C ARG A 29 1.40 7.07 -8.66
N LEU A 30 2.24 6.35 -7.94
CA LEU A 30 1.82 5.36 -6.95
C LEU A 30 0.99 6.01 -5.85
N LEU A 31 1.44 7.16 -5.32
CA LEU A 31 0.73 7.92 -4.29
C LEU A 31 -0.69 8.32 -4.74
N ALA A 32 -0.84 8.72 -6.02
CA ALA A 32 -2.13 9.10 -6.58
C ALA A 32 -3.10 7.91 -6.76
N ARG A 33 -2.57 6.70 -7.00
CA ARG A 33 -3.37 5.50 -7.29
C ARG A 33 -3.59 4.59 -6.08
N PHE A 34 -2.73 4.70 -5.05
CA PHE A 34 -2.78 3.80 -3.91
C PHE A 34 -4.04 4.04 -3.06
N PRO A 35 -4.80 2.98 -2.73
CA PRO A 35 -6.01 3.11 -1.91
C PRO A 35 -5.66 3.63 -0.52
N GLN A 36 -6.53 4.49 0.02
CA GLN A 36 -6.36 5.01 1.36
C GLN A 36 -6.91 4.03 2.40
N ASP A 37 -6.10 3.73 3.43
CA ASP A 37 -6.56 2.99 4.59
C ASP A 37 -7.39 3.91 5.50
N THR A 38 -8.70 3.64 5.57
CA THR A 38 -9.62 4.39 6.43
C THR A 38 -9.64 3.89 7.86
N LEU A 39 -9.19 2.65 8.10
CA LEU A 39 -9.19 2.02 9.42
C LEU A 39 -7.99 2.44 10.27
N ARG A 40 -6.83 2.64 9.64
CA ARG A 40 -5.57 2.98 10.32
C ARG A 40 -4.92 4.20 9.68
N PRO A 41 -5.46 5.40 9.91
CA PRO A 41 -4.97 6.62 9.28
C PRO A 41 -3.51 6.96 9.63
N GLU A 42 -3.03 6.53 10.80
CA GLU A 42 -1.65 6.77 11.25
C GLU A 42 -0.61 5.85 10.57
N LYS A 43 -1.03 4.71 10.03
CA LYS A 43 -0.15 3.70 9.40
C LYS A 43 -0.36 3.57 7.90
N ARG A 44 -0.63 4.67 7.24
CA ARG A 44 -0.89 4.67 5.79
C ARG A 44 0.39 4.42 4.99
N PHE A 45 0.34 3.52 4.03
CA PHE A 45 1.44 3.32 3.08
C PHE A 45 1.76 4.58 2.28
N SER A 46 0.74 5.40 2.01
CA SER A 46 0.90 6.70 1.36
C SER A 46 1.85 7.65 2.10
N SER A 47 1.96 7.58 3.43
CA SER A 47 2.91 8.39 4.20
C SER A 47 4.37 7.99 3.93
N ILE A 48 4.61 6.69 3.73
CA ILE A 48 5.93 6.17 3.35
C ILE A 48 6.30 6.64 1.95
N LEU A 49 5.37 6.59 1.00
CA LEU A 49 5.60 7.07 -0.37
C LEU A 49 5.92 8.58 -0.39
N LYS A 50 5.23 9.40 0.41
CA LYS A 50 5.55 10.83 0.56
C LYS A 50 6.97 11.04 1.09
N GLN A 51 7.35 10.33 2.14
CA GLN A 51 8.71 10.39 2.67
C GLN A 51 9.77 10.01 1.63
N ARG A 52 9.47 9.09 0.71
CA ARG A 52 10.39 8.69 -0.37
C ARG A 52 10.58 9.78 -1.41
N ILE A 53 9.54 10.55 -1.69
CA ILE A 53 9.61 11.69 -2.61
C ILE A 53 10.45 12.82 -2.00
N GLU A 54 10.31 13.05 -0.68
CA GLU A 54 10.94 14.17 0.03
C GLU A 54 12.41 13.91 0.39
N LYS A 55 12.77 12.64 0.64
CA LYS A 55 14.12 12.28 1.07
C LYS A 55 15.03 11.93 -0.11
N PRO A 56 16.32 12.28 -0.04
CA PRO A 56 17.27 11.85 -1.06
C PRO A 56 17.41 10.33 -1.09
N PRO A 57 17.72 9.75 -2.25
CA PRO A 57 17.93 8.31 -2.41
C PRO A 57 19.06 7.81 -1.50
N VAL A 58 18.85 6.63 -0.91
CA VAL A 58 19.81 6.02 0.01
C VAL A 58 20.72 5.07 -0.77
N PRO A 59 22.07 5.20 -0.70
CA PRO A 59 23.00 4.51 -1.59
C PRO A 59 22.92 2.97 -1.60
N TYR A 60 22.48 2.36 -0.49
CA TYR A 60 22.38 0.90 -0.35
C TYR A 60 21.01 0.31 -0.79
N ARG A 61 20.08 1.16 -1.26
CA ARG A 61 18.72 0.75 -1.66
C ARG A 61 18.57 0.82 -3.17
N ASP A 62 17.97 -0.21 -3.73
CA ASP A 62 17.57 -0.26 -5.12
C ASP A 62 16.13 0.27 -5.24
N GLU A 63 16.00 1.59 -5.40
CA GLU A 63 14.69 2.25 -5.45
C GLU A 63 13.87 1.84 -6.68
N GLU A 64 14.49 1.45 -7.77
CA GLU A 64 13.78 0.95 -8.95
C GLU A 64 13.06 -0.38 -8.64
N LYS A 65 13.72 -1.27 -7.90
CA LYS A 65 13.08 -2.50 -7.44
C LYS A 65 11.96 -2.25 -6.43
N GLU A 66 12.14 -1.27 -5.53
CA GLU A 66 11.09 -0.89 -4.58
C GLU A 66 9.85 -0.32 -5.29
N VAL A 67 10.04 0.52 -6.28
CA VAL A 67 8.96 1.05 -7.12
C VAL A 67 8.24 -0.08 -7.85
N ASN A 68 8.99 -1.01 -8.46
CA ASN A 68 8.39 -2.16 -9.13
C ASN A 68 7.60 -3.05 -8.17
N ALA A 69 8.13 -3.32 -6.98
CA ALA A 69 7.43 -4.05 -5.94
C ALA A 69 6.14 -3.34 -5.50
N ALA A 70 6.15 -2.00 -5.40
CA ALA A 70 4.97 -1.22 -5.06
C ALA A 70 3.89 -1.27 -6.17
N TYR A 71 4.26 -1.32 -7.45
CA TYR A 71 3.32 -1.56 -8.54
C TYR A 71 2.72 -2.97 -8.48
N LEU A 72 3.54 -4.00 -8.23
CA LEU A 72 3.04 -5.37 -8.06
C LEU A 72 2.02 -5.49 -6.92
N LEU A 73 2.24 -4.76 -5.81
CA LEU A 73 1.27 -4.68 -4.72
C LEU A 73 -0.01 -3.96 -5.15
N LEU A 74 0.10 -2.84 -5.88
CA LEU A 74 -1.05 -2.08 -6.36
C LEU A 74 -1.92 -2.90 -7.32
N ASP A 75 -1.30 -3.70 -8.18
CA ASP A 75 -1.95 -4.56 -9.16
C ASP A 75 -2.41 -5.91 -8.57
N ASN A 76 -2.23 -6.12 -7.25
CA ASN A 76 -2.57 -7.37 -6.54
C ASN A 76 -1.94 -8.63 -7.16
N ALA A 77 -0.75 -8.52 -7.74
CA ALA A 77 -0.08 -9.60 -8.48
C ALA A 77 0.08 -10.87 -7.62
N ILE A 78 0.41 -10.73 -6.32
CA ILE A 78 0.56 -11.87 -5.41
C ILE A 78 -0.78 -12.59 -5.19
N THR A 79 -1.87 -11.84 -5.02
CA THR A 79 -3.22 -12.43 -4.86
C THR A 79 -3.68 -13.14 -6.12
N GLN A 80 -3.31 -12.63 -7.29
CA GLN A 80 -3.62 -13.27 -8.57
C GLN A 80 -2.79 -14.55 -8.78
N GLN A 81 -1.52 -14.54 -8.39
CA GLN A 81 -0.63 -15.68 -8.50
C GLN A 81 -0.97 -16.80 -7.50
N PHE A 82 -1.40 -16.43 -6.29
CA PHE A 82 -1.74 -17.36 -5.22
C PHE A 82 -3.18 -17.15 -4.73
N PRO A 83 -4.19 -17.54 -5.53
CA PRO A 83 -5.58 -17.38 -5.15
C PRO A 83 -5.93 -18.25 -3.94
N LEU A 84 -6.69 -17.69 -3.00
CA LEU A 84 -7.17 -18.43 -1.83
C LEU A 84 -8.22 -19.47 -2.24
N GLN A 85 -8.13 -20.64 -1.62
CA GLN A 85 -9.13 -21.70 -1.84
C GLN A 85 -10.49 -21.30 -1.26
N GLN A 86 -11.57 -21.74 -1.92
CA GLN A 86 -12.95 -21.47 -1.49
C GLN A 86 -13.26 -21.91 -0.04
N LYS A 87 -12.63 -22.99 0.42
CA LYS A 87 -12.76 -23.47 1.80
C LYS A 87 -12.25 -22.47 2.84
N LEU A 88 -11.23 -21.67 2.49
CA LEU A 88 -10.72 -20.62 3.37
C LEU A 88 -11.60 -19.38 3.35
N LEU A 89 -12.20 -19.06 2.19
CA LEU A 89 -13.08 -17.90 2.03
C LEU A 89 -14.46 -18.13 2.62
N ARG A 90 -14.92 -19.38 2.67
CA ARG A 90 -16.24 -19.79 3.23
C ARG A 90 -16.05 -20.94 4.20
N PRO A 91 -15.70 -20.67 5.46
CA PRO A 91 -15.53 -21.71 6.47
C PRO A 91 -16.87 -22.40 6.76
N ALA A 92 -16.83 -23.73 6.89
CA ALA A 92 -18.05 -24.54 7.09
C ALA A 92 -18.83 -24.17 8.37
N SER A 93 -18.14 -23.69 9.41
CA SER A 93 -18.75 -23.24 10.67
C SER A 93 -19.60 -21.97 10.53
N ASN A 94 -19.20 -21.06 9.65
CA ASN A 94 -19.93 -19.83 9.36
C ASN A 94 -19.56 -19.31 7.96
N PRO A 95 -20.30 -19.67 6.92
CA PRO A 95 -19.98 -19.31 5.54
C PRO A 95 -19.98 -17.81 5.25
N GLU A 96 -20.72 -17.02 6.02
CA GLU A 96 -20.85 -15.58 5.85
C GLU A 96 -19.92 -14.77 6.74
N HIS A 97 -19.04 -15.46 7.49
CA HIS A 97 -18.17 -14.80 8.47
C HIS A 97 -17.37 -13.64 7.89
N TYR A 98 -16.69 -13.85 6.78
CA TYR A 98 -15.84 -12.83 6.17
C TYR A 98 -16.62 -11.71 5.48
N GLU A 99 -17.81 -12.00 4.95
CA GLU A 99 -18.69 -10.98 4.38
C GLU A 99 -19.23 -10.05 5.47
N THR A 100 -19.66 -10.65 6.58
CA THR A 100 -20.11 -9.90 7.77
C THR A 100 -18.96 -9.06 8.34
N LEU A 101 -17.76 -9.65 8.48
CA LEU A 101 -16.58 -8.93 8.95
C LEU A 101 -16.23 -7.75 8.04
N LYS A 102 -16.28 -7.93 6.72
CA LYS A 102 -16.03 -6.87 5.75
C LYS A 102 -17.04 -5.72 5.90
N LYS A 103 -18.31 -6.01 6.02
CA LYS A 103 -19.36 -5.01 6.29
C LYS A 103 -19.09 -4.26 7.59
N GLU A 104 -18.75 -4.98 8.65
CA GLU A 104 -18.43 -4.39 9.93
C GLU A 104 -17.24 -3.44 9.87
N LEU A 105 -16.17 -3.81 9.16
CA LEU A 105 -14.99 -2.98 8.99
C LEU A 105 -15.29 -1.70 8.19
N THR A 106 -16.14 -1.77 7.18
CA THR A 106 -16.53 -0.59 6.40
C THR A 106 -17.44 0.37 7.19
N GLU A 107 -18.23 -0.15 8.12
CA GLU A 107 -19.13 0.64 8.96
C GLU A 107 -18.43 1.24 10.19
N LEU A 108 -17.31 0.66 10.66
CA LEU A 108 -16.59 1.07 11.87
C LEU A 108 -16.29 2.58 11.95
N PRO A 109 -15.77 3.23 10.89
CA PRO A 109 -15.45 4.66 10.92
C PRO A 109 -16.66 5.55 11.17
N ASN A 110 -17.87 5.09 10.79
CA ASN A 110 -19.11 5.85 10.86
C ASN A 110 -19.99 5.50 12.08
N ARG A 111 -19.55 4.54 12.92
CA ARG A 111 -20.34 4.10 14.08
C ARG A 111 -20.23 5.08 15.24
N THR A 112 -21.39 5.39 15.81
CA THR A 112 -21.47 6.12 17.08
C THR A 112 -21.10 5.23 18.26
N TRP A 113 -20.64 5.84 19.36
CA TRP A 113 -20.31 5.13 20.60
C TRP A 113 -21.48 4.26 21.13
N LEU A 114 -22.70 4.77 21.07
CA LEU A 114 -23.91 4.03 21.49
C LEU A 114 -24.15 2.75 20.69
N GLN A 115 -23.94 2.81 19.37
CA GLN A 115 -24.08 1.62 18.51
C GLN A 115 -23.03 0.56 18.85
N ASN A 116 -21.83 0.98 19.23
CA ASN A 116 -20.78 0.06 19.67
C ASN A 116 -21.12 -0.63 20.98
N VAL A 117 -21.70 0.10 21.95
CA VAL A 117 -22.15 -0.46 23.24
C VAL A 117 -23.30 -1.46 23.03
N VAL A 118 -24.32 -1.09 22.27
CA VAL A 118 -25.47 -1.98 21.97
C VAL A 118 -25.00 -3.26 21.29
N LYS A 119 -24.05 -3.16 20.34
CA LYS A 119 -23.49 -4.35 19.67
C LYS A 119 -22.71 -5.24 20.63
N ARG A 120 -21.92 -4.64 21.55
CA ARG A 120 -21.21 -5.37 22.59
C ARG A 120 -22.17 -6.15 23.49
N LEU A 121 -23.25 -5.52 23.93
CA LEU A 121 -24.28 -6.16 24.73
C LEU A 121 -24.97 -7.31 23.94
N LYS A 122 -25.32 -7.06 22.68
CA LYS A 122 -25.92 -8.08 21.81
C LYS A 122 -25.02 -9.29 21.60
N ASN A 123 -23.71 -9.08 21.47
CA ASN A 123 -22.74 -10.17 21.31
C ASN A 123 -22.44 -10.92 22.62
N MET A 124 -22.70 -10.31 23.80
CA MET A 124 -22.60 -10.98 25.10
C MET A 124 -23.77 -11.91 25.36
N VAL A 125 -24.95 -11.61 24.83
CA VAL A 125 -26.12 -12.46 24.96
C VAL A 125 -26.10 -13.46 23.81
N ARG A 126 -25.48 -14.60 24.08
CA ARG A 126 -25.52 -15.76 23.16
C ARG A 126 -26.89 -16.43 23.31
N PHE A 127 -27.79 -16.11 22.42
CA PHE A 127 -29.00 -16.94 22.28
C PHE A 127 -28.57 -18.29 21.68
N GLN A 128 -28.70 -19.34 22.47
CA GLN A 128 -28.66 -20.70 21.98
C GLN A 128 -29.89 -20.98 21.18
#